data_1b97234527556515c0d89231de48a1d5
#
_entry.id   1b97234527556515c0d89231de48a1d5
#
_cell.length_a   1.000
_cell.length_b   1.000
_cell.length_c   1.000
_cell.angle_alpha   90.00
_cell.angle_beta   90.00
_cell.angle_gamma   90.00
#
_symmetry.space_group_name_H-M   'P 1'
#
loop_
_entity.id
_entity.type
_entity.pdbx_description
1 polymer ?
#
loop_
_entity_poly.entity_id
_entity_poly.type
_entity_poly.pdbx_seq_one_letter_code
_entity_poly.pdbx_strand_id
1 'polypeptide(L)'
;MENNNFDYNTFVDETYEKFKTYFTDNKTLKYNDTEYPIIINTRDLEFDGKPRIFWHICSLGEENGIYFDVYKRRLKFSVFPCINHSSSIHCKLQCNLEDKSIRLKDNRVPCIYRMSKIDNLKIAMDLFNQKSSQIKWWTKKETSNSSKKSKKMLKIRYTKDLEDYVIMFEFRYTDASKNQISKFQFITAYQIFDNNTKERFDYEYIEFSSKA
;
A
#
# COMPACT_ATOMS: atom_id res chain seq x y z
N MET A 1 17.23 -3.68 -32.43
CA MET A 1 16.39 -3.74 -31.20
C MET A 1 17.32 -4.13 -30.09
N GLU A 2 17.75 -3.15 -29.31
CA GLU A 2 18.62 -3.40 -28.16
C GLU A 2 17.82 -4.19 -27.15
N ASN A 3 18.24 -5.44 -26.88
CA ASN A 3 17.79 -6.19 -25.72
C ASN A 3 18.34 -5.46 -24.48
N ASN A 4 17.60 -4.48 -23.98
CA ASN A 4 17.83 -3.97 -22.64
C ASN A 4 17.51 -5.14 -21.69
N ASN A 5 18.55 -5.89 -21.33
CA ASN A 5 18.46 -6.88 -20.28
C ASN A 5 18.04 -6.15 -19.00
N PHE A 6 16.74 -6.24 -18.66
CA PHE A 6 16.21 -5.73 -17.39
C PHE A 6 16.86 -6.51 -16.26
N ASP A 7 17.73 -5.85 -15.51
CA ASP A 7 18.34 -6.44 -14.32
C ASP A 7 17.38 -6.29 -13.14
N TYR A 8 16.70 -7.38 -12.84
CA TYR A 8 15.73 -7.45 -11.74
C TYR A 8 16.37 -7.14 -10.37
N ASN A 9 17.57 -7.64 -10.10
CA ASN A 9 18.21 -7.45 -8.80
C ASN A 9 18.59 -5.99 -8.58
N THR A 10 19.21 -5.36 -9.56
CA THR A 10 19.52 -3.94 -9.52
C THR A 10 18.27 -3.09 -9.31
N PHE A 11 17.17 -3.42 -10.02
CA PHE A 11 15.91 -2.70 -9.87
C PHE A 11 15.30 -2.83 -8.46
N VAL A 12 15.36 -4.02 -7.86
CA VAL A 12 14.91 -4.26 -6.48
C VAL A 12 15.75 -3.46 -5.49
N ASP A 13 17.07 -3.44 -5.67
CA ASP A 13 17.99 -2.72 -4.79
C ASP A 13 17.78 -1.21 -4.87
N GLU A 14 17.67 -0.64 -6.06
CA GLU A 14 17.36 0.77 -6.27
C GLU A 14 16.00 1.15 -5.64
N THR A 15 14.99 0.30 -5.80
CA THR A 15 13.67 0.50 -5.19
C THR A 15 13.76 0.49 -3.67
N TYR A 16 14.58 -0.40 -3.10
CA TYR A 16 14.78 -0.49 -1.66
C TYR A 16 15.54 0.72 -1.11
N GLU A 17 16.56 1.22 -1.82
CA GLU A 17 17.24 2.45 -1.43
C GLU A 17 16.28 3.65 -1.41
N LYS A 18 15.42 3.80 -2.41
CA LYS A 18 14.36 4.82 -2.40
C LYS A 18 13.43 4.65 -1.19
N PHE A 19 12.96 3.42 -0.94
CA PHE A 19 12.12 3.13 0.22
C PHE A 19 12.80 3.53 1.53
N LYS A 20 14.07 3.18 1.73
CA LYS A 20 14.84 3.60 2.91
C LYS A 20 14.86 5.12 3.04
N THR A 21 15.26 5.81 1.98
CA THR A 21 15.35 7.27 1.96
C THR A 21 14.02 7.95 2.33
N TYR A 22 12.88 7.35 1.98
CA TYR A 22 11.56 7.94 2.29
C TYR A 22 11.18 7.81 3.78
N PHE A 23 11.82 6.91 4.52
CA PHE A 23 11.49 6.63 5.91
C PHE A 23 12.63 6.80 6.91
N THR A 24 13.89 6.97 6.47
CA THR A 24 15.03 6.98 7.39
C THR A 24 15.37 8.36 7.92
N ASP A 25 15.11 9.43 7.18
CA ASP A 25 15.58 10.76 7.55
C ASP A 25 14.48 11.57 8.25
N ASN A 26 14.18 11.25 9.52
CA ASN A 26 13.27 12.01 10.38
C ASN A 26 11.96 12.39 9.70
N LYS A 27 11.37 11.45 8.96
CA LYS A 27 10.12 11.70 8.24
C LYS A 27 8.99 11.93 9.21
N THR A 28 8.28 13.01 8.98
CA THR A 28 7.11 13.41 9.76
C THR A 28 5.87 13.49 8.89
N LEU A 29 4.72 13.31 9.52
CA LEU A 29 3.42 13.65 8.95
C LEU A 29 2.84 14.83 9.71
N LYS A 30 2.41 15.86 8.99
CA LYS A 30 1.75 17.01 9.54
C LYS A 30 0.24 16.76 9.63
N TYR A 31 -0.24 16.46 10.83
CA TYR A 31 -1.65 16.20 11.11
C TYR A 31 -2.19 17.24 12.09
N ASN A 32 -3.28 17.93 11.72
CA ASN A 32 -3.83 19.04 12.50
C ASN A 32 -2.77 20.08 12.90
N ASP A 33 -1.95 20.49 11.94
CA ASP A 33 -0.86 21.46 12.08
C ASP A 33 0.28 21.08 13.00
N THR A 34 0.28 19.86 13.52
CA THR A 34 1.34 19.30 14.34
C THR A 34 2.11 18.24 13.56
N GLU A 35 3.42 18.28 13.64
CA GLU A 35 4.29 17.26 13.05
C GLU A 35 4.49 16.08 13.98
N TYR A 36 4.28 14.88 13.47
CA TYR A 36 4.46 13.63 14.20
C TYR A 36 5.44 12.72 13.47
N PRO A 37 6.37 12.08 14.19
CA PRO A 37 7.29 11.15 13.56
C PRO A 37 6.56 9.93 12.98
N ILE A 38 7.07 9.46 11.83
CA ILE A 38 6.65 8.19 11.24
C ILE A 38 7.60 7.11 11.74
N ILE A 39 7.02 6.01 12.20
CA ILE A 39 7.78 4.80 12.51
C ILE A 39 7.43 3.69 11.54
N ILE A 40 8.42 2.88 11.22
CA ILE A 40 8.29 1.72 10.35
C ILE A 40 8.96 0.51 10.99
N ASN A 41 8.36 -0.67 10.84
CA ASN A 41 8.97 -1.90 11.33
C ASN A 41 9.97 -2.44 10.30
N THR A 42 11.24 -2.17 10.51
CA THR A 42 12.34 -2.65 9.66
C THR A 42 13.09 -3.85 10.26
N ARG A 43 12.70 -4.32 11.45
CA ARG A 43 13.40 -5.40 12.17
C ARG A 43 12.99 -6.79 11.68
N ASP A 44 11.78 -6.92 11.14
CA ASP A 44 11.26 -8.18 10.60
C ASP A 44 11.78 -8.35 9.17
N LEU A 45 12.93 -8.99 9.03
CA LEU A 45 13.54 -9.27 7.73
C LEU A 45 12.86 -10.47 7.07
N GLU A 46 12.78 -10.45 5.75
CA GLU A 46 12.14 -11.51 4.97
C GLU A 46 13.11 -12.04 3.91
N PHE A 47 13.01 -11.58 2.70
CA PHE A 47 13.81 -12.06 1.59
C PHE A 47 14.95 -11.08 1.28
N ASP A 48 16.14 -11.63 0.96
CA ASP A 48 17.33 -10.87 0.56
C ASP A 48 17.72 -9.75 1.56
N GLY A 49 17.59 -10.05 2.86
CA GLY A 49 17.93 -9.11 3.94
C GLY A 49 17.06 -7.84 3.98
N LYS A 50 16.02 -7.75 3.16
CA LYS A 50 15.11 -6.59 3.12
C LYS A 50 13.93 -6.81 4.07
N PRO A 51 13.42 -5.75 4.73
CA PRO A 51 12.32 -5.87 5.68
C PRO A 51 11.03 -6.37 5.06
N ARG A 52 10.26 -7.14 5.82
CA ARG A 52 8.94 -7.63 5.42
C ARG A 52 8.01 -6.49 4.96
N ILE A 53 8.08 -5.33 5.59
CA ILE A 53 7.25 -4.19 5.22
C ILE A 53 7.58 -3.66 3.82
N PHE A 54 8.85 -3.68 3.40
CA PHE A 54 9.24 -3.35 2.03
C PHE A 54 8.60 -4.34 1.04
N TRP A 55 8.75 -5.64 1.30
CA TRP A 55 8.16 -6.65 0.44
C TRP A 55 6.63 -6.59 0.44
N HIS A 56 6.02 -6.27 1.57
CA HIS A 56 4.57 -6.13 1.65
C HIS A 56 4.02 -5.07 0.67
N ILE A 57 4.68 -3.94 0.52
CA ILE A 57 4.25 -2.88 -0.42
C ILE A 57 4.69 -3.15 -1.86
N CYS A 58 5.80 -3.87 -2.06
CA CYS A 58 6.39 -4.17 -3.36
C CYS A 58 5.96 -5.52 -3.95
N SER A 59 5.03 -6.23 -3.32
CA SER A 59 4.57 -7.55 -3.76
C SER A 59 3.06 -7.63 -3.89
N LEU A 60 2.60 -8.64 -4.62
CA LEU A 60 1.18 -9.02 -4.72
C LEU A 60 0.95 -10.35 -4.01
N GLY A 61 -0.13 -10.43 -3.24
CA GLY A 61 -0.68 -11.68 -2.74
C GLY A 61 -1.67 -12.27 -3.74
N GLU A 62 -1.84 -13.58 -3.66
CA GLU A 62 -2.93 -14.25 -4.34
C GLU A 62 -4.27 -13.79 -3.74
N GLU A 63 -5.18 -13.34 -4.56
CA GLU A 63 -6.54 -13.02 -4.14
C GLU A 63 -7.41 -14.29 -4.21
N ASN A 64 -8.04 -14.61 -3.10
CA ASN A 64 -9.10 -15.60 -3.07
C ASN A 64 -10.38 -14.94 -3.56
N GLY A 65 -10.64 -15.02 -4.85
CA GLY A 65 -11.88 -14.55 -5.43
C GLY A 65 -13.00 -15.58 -5.26
N ILE A 66 -14.21 -15.10 -5.00
CA ILE A 66 -15.43 -15.88 -5.15
C ILE A 66 -16.07 -15.41 -6.44
N TYR A 67 -16.12 -16.29 -7.42
CA TYR A 67 -16.82 -16.06 -8.67
C TYR A 67 -18.07 -16.91 -8.71
N PHE A 68 -19.17 -16.36 -9.20
CA PHE A 68 -20.36 -17.12 -9.51
C PHE A 68 -20.41 -17.30 -11.02
N ASP A 69 -20.33 -18.55 -11.47
CA ASP A 69 -20.50 -18.85 -12.90
C ASP A 69 -21.92 -18.54 -13.37
N VAL A 70 -22.16 -18.69 -14.68
CA VAL A 70 -23.47 -18.49 -15.30
C VAL A 70 -24.61 -19.35 -14.69
N TYR A 71 -24.25 -20.42 -13.97
CA TYR A 71 -25.17 -21.29 -13.25
C TYR A 71 -25.25 -20.98 -11.74
N LYS A 72 -24.73 -19.82 -11.31
CA LYS A 72 -24.66 -19.38 -9.91
C LYS A 72 -23.88 -20.33 -8.98
N ARG A 73 -23.00 -21.18 -9.54
CA ARG A 73 -22.12 -22.02 -8.75
C ARG A 73 -20.97 -21.19 -8.21
N ARG A 74 -20.68 -21.39 -6.92
CA ARG A 74 -19.57 -20.70 -6.24
C ARG A 74 -18.24 -21.34 -6.64
N LEU A 75 -17.48 -20.66 -7.47
CA LEU A 75 -16.12 -21.04 -7.83
C LEU A 75 -15.14 -20.26 -6.95
N LYS A 76 -14.22 -20.98 -6.31
CA LYS A 76 -13.05 -20.38 -5.65
C LYS A 76 -11.90 -20.39 -6.64
N PHE A 77 -11.28 -19.26 -6.84
CA PHE A 77 -10.04 -19.20 -7.61
C PHE A 77 -9.01 -18.38 -6.87
N SER A 78 -7.75 -18.72 -7.08
CA SER A 78 -6.63 -17.98 -6.57
C SER A 78 -5.89 -17.40 -7.77
N VAL A 79 -5.92 -16.09 -7.93
CA VAL A 79 -5.25 -15.39 -9.02
C VAL A 79 -4.58 -14.13 -8.52
N PHE A 80 -3.53 -13.75 -9.18
CA PHE A 80 -2.93 -12.44 -8.93
C PHE A 80 -3.83 -11.35 -9.52
N PRO A 81 -4.10 -10.25 -8.78
CA PRO A 81 -4.97 -9.18 -9.22
C PRO A 81 -4.64 -8.62 -10.61
N CYS A 82 -3.34 -8.59 -10.96
CA CYS A 82 -2.89 -8.09 -12.25
C CYS A 82 -3.33 -8.96 -13.44
N ILE A 83 -3.65 -10.23 -13.25
CA ILE A 83 -4.15 -11.13 -14.30
C ILE A 83 -5.64 -10.90 -14.54
N ASN A 84 -6.41 -10.71 -13.47
CA ASN A 84 -7.86 -10.48 -13.57
C ASN A 84 -8.21 -9.12 -14.17
N HIS A 85 -7.35 -8.15 -14.01
CA HIS A 85 -7.47 -6.85 -14.64
C HIS A 85 -6.76 -6.84 -15.99
N SER A 86 -7.07 -7.79 -16.85
CA SER A 86 -6.45 -8.00 -18.17
C SER A 86 -6.68 -6.83 -19.15
N SER A 87 -7.65 -5.98 -18.91
CA SER A 87 -7.70 -4.62 -19.47
C SER A 87 -6.58 -3.74 -18.89
N SER A 88 -5.73 -4.31 -18.05
CA SER A 88 -4.73 -3.56 -17.34
C SER A 88 -3.64 -3.13 -18.29
N ILE A 89 -3.86 -1.98 -18.83
CA ILE A 89 -2.90 -0.92 -19.09
C ILE A 89 -1.75 -0.96 -18.05
N HIS A 90 -1.89 -1.71 -16.98
CA HIS A 90 -1.15 -1.59 -15.74
C HIS A 90 0.10 -2.46 -15.66
N CYS A 91 0.19 -3.56 -16.35
CA CYS A 91 1.39 -4.38 -16.32
C CYS A 91 1.94 -4.58 -17.74
N LYS A 92 2.49 -3.52 -18.34
CA LYS A 92 3.31 -3.61 -19.56
C LYS A 92 4.71 -4.18 -19.28
N LEU A 93 5.06 -4.31 -18.02
CA LEU A 93 6.30 -4.92 -17.58
C LEU A 93 6.06 -6.42 -17.59
N GLN A 94 6.78 -7.13 -18.44
CA GLN A 94 6.78 -8.59 -18.48
C GLN A 94 7.39 -9.14 -17.19
N CYS A 95 6.64 -9.07 -16.11
CA CYS A 95 7.02 -9.86 -14.95
C CYS A 95 6.63 -11.29 -15.28
N ASN A 96 7.62 -12.17 -15.31
CA ASN A 96 7.38 -13.59 -15.47
C ASN A 96 6.74 -14.11 -14.17
N LEU A 97 5.39 -13.95 -14.06
CA LEU A 97 4.63 -14.46 -12.90
C LEU A 97 4.68 -16.00 -12.83
N GLU A 98 5.13 -16.64 -13.89
CA GLU A 98 5.37 -18.08 -13.93
C GLU A 98 6.67 -18.45 -13.22
N ASP A 99 7.67 -17.56 -13.22
CA ASP A 99 8.87 -17.75 -12.40
C ASP A 99 8.57 -17.40 -10.93
N LYS A 100 7.93 -18.34 -10.27
CA LYS A 100 7.58 -18.28 -8.86
C LYS A 100 8.76 -18.67 -7.96
N SER A 101 9.99 -18.45 -8.39
CA SER A 101 11.20 -18.81 -7.64
C SER A 101 11.29 -18.07 -6.31
N ILE A 102 10.76 -16.84 -6.24
CA ILE A 102 10.74 -16.05 -5.01
C ILE A 102 9.34 -16.09 -4.40
N ARG A 103 9.22 -16.79 -3.27
CA ARG A 103 8.00 -16.81 -2.46
C ARG A 103 8.24 -16.09 -1.15
N LEU A 104 7.47 -15.03 -0.96
CA LEU A 104 7.41 -14.26 0.28
C LEU A 104 6.35 -14.88 1.22
N LYS A 105 6.33 -14.42 2.47
CA LYS A 105 5.26 -14.79 3.42
C LYS A 105 3.88 -14.46 2.84
N ASP A 106 2.88 -15.20 3.29
CA ASP A 106 1.48 -15.06 2.86
C ASP A 106 1.28 -15.32 1.35
N ASN A 107 2.09 -16.19 0.75
CA ASN A 107 2.06 -16.55 -0.69
C ASN A 107 2.16 -15.35 -1.63
N ARG A 108 2.91 -14.34 -1.22
CA ARG A 108 3.13 -13.15 -2.03
C ARG A 108 4.29 -13.35 -2.99
N VAL A 109 4.24 -12.64 -4.10
CA VAL A 109 5.33 -12.58 -5.09
C VAL A 109 5.73 -11.13 -5.34
N PRO A 110 7.01 -10.84 -5.56
CA PRO A 110 7.48 -9.53 -5.94
C PRO A 110 6.76 -9.01 -7.19
N CYS A 111 6.44 -7.73 -7.21
CA CYS A 111 5.71 -7.09 -8.30
C CYS A 111 6.45 -5.87 -8.83
N ILE A 112 7.04 -5.98 -10.02
CA ILE A 112 7.79 -4.91 -10.67
C ILE A 112 6.93 -3.64 -10.82
N TYR A 113 5.66 -3.80 -11.16
CA TYR A 113 4.75 -2.66 -11.27
C TYR A 113 4.59 -1.91 -9.93
N ARG A 114 4.39 -2.62 -8.82
CA ARG A 114 4.31 -1.98 -7.51
C ARG A 114 5.63 -1.30 -7.11
N MET A 115 6.75 -1.93 -7.42
CA MET A 115 8.07 -1.35 -7.21
C MET A 115 8.25 -0.05 -8.00
N SER A 116 7.83 -0.02 -9.28
CA SER A 116 7.91 1.18 -10.11
C SER A 116 7.05 2.34 -9.61
N LYS A 117 6.11 2.09 -8.67
CA LYS A 117 5.25 3.10 -8.05
C LYS A 117 5.71 3.51 -6.65
N ILE A 118 6.91 3.12 -6.24
CA ILE A 118 7.41 3.45 -4.90
C ILE A 118 7.51 4.97 -4.67
N ASP A 119 7.76 5.74 -5.70
CA ASP A 119 7.86 7.20 -5.64
C ASP A 119 6.52 7.86 -5.24
N ASN A 120 5.37 7.23 -5.55
CA ASN A 120 4.05 7.71 -5.13
C ASN A 120 3.91 7.77 -3.61
N LEU A 121 4.66 6.94 -2.88
CA LEU A 121 4.71 6.99 -1.42
C LEU A 121 5.21 8.35 -0.93
N LYS A 122 6.35 8.82 -1.47
CA LYS A 122 6.90 10.13 -1.14
C LYS A 122 5.99 11.25 -1.59
N ILE A 123 5.53 11.21 -2.84
CA ILE A 123 4.66 12.23 -3.42
C ILE A 123 3.41 12.42 -2.56
N ALA A 124 2.72 11.35 -2.20
CA ALA A 124 1.49 11.43 -1.42
C ALA A 124 1.73 11.96 -0.01
N MET A 125 2.85 11.60 0.65
CA MET A 125 3.20 12.15 1.97
C MET A 125 3.53 13.65 1.89
N ASP A 126 4.30 14.06 0.89
CA ASP A 126 4.68 15.46 0.71
C ASP A 126 3.43 16.33 0.43
N LEU A 127 2.54 15.88 -0.46
CA LEU A 127 1.29 16.55 -0.75
C LEU A 127 0.35 16.64 0.48
N PHE A 128 0.33 15.58 1.30
CA PHE A 128 -0.43 15.59 2.55
C PHE A 128 0.11 16.64 3.53
N ASN A 129 1.43 16.70 3.72
CA ASN A 129 2.09 17.68 4.59
C ASN A 129 1.86 19.13 4.12
N GLN A 130 1.73 19.32 2.79
CA GLN A 130 1.42 20.61 2.16
C GLN A 130 -0.07 20.96 2.15
N LYS A 131 -0.94 20.09 2.65
CA LYS A 131 -2.41 20.23 2.59
C LYS A 131 -2.94 20.43 1.14
N SER A 132 -2.33 19.74 0.19
CA SER A 132 -2.69 19.85 -1.23
C SER A 132 -4.10 19.34 -1.50
N SER A 133 -4.83 20.01 -2.38
CA SER A 133 -6.15 19.56 -2.86
C SER A 133 -6.09 18.29 -3.73
N GLN A 134 -4.90 17.86 -4.16
CA GLN A 134 -4.69 16.63 -4.91
C GLN A 134 -4.78 15.36 -4.03
N ILE A 135 -4.90 15.53 -2.72
CA ILE A 135 -4.98 14.44 -1.75
C ILE A 135 -6.35 14.41 -1.11
N LYS A 136 -6.96 13.23 -1.08
CA LYS A 136 -8.06 12.90 -0.17
C LYS A 136 -7.49 12.20 1.04
N TRP A 137 -7.89 12.59 2.25
CA TRP A 137 -7.50 11.89 3.46
C TRP A 137 -8.66 11.80 4.44
N TRP A 138 -8.66 10.73 5.22
CA TRP A 138 -9.68 10.50 6.26
C TRP A 138 -9.15 9.61 7.36
N THR A 139 -9.87 9.59 8.47
CA THR A 139 -9.59 8.66 9.56
C THR A 139 -10.71 7.66 9.72
N LYS A 140 -10.36 6.41 10.03
CA LYS A 140 -11.32 5.34 10.28
C LYS A 140 -10.87 4.47 11.45
N LYS A 141 -11.84 4.03 12.27
CA LYS A 141 -11.58 2.95 13.23
C LYS A 141 -11.74 1.62 12.51
N GLU A 142 -10.71 0.80 12.58
CA GLU A 142 -10.71 -0.56 12.02
C GLU A 142 -10.52 -1.56 13.17
N THR A 143 -11.28 -2.63 13.15
CA THR A 143 -11.15 -3.72 14.13
C THR A 143 -10.36 -4.85 13.48
N SER A 144 -9.24 -5.22 14.09
CA SER A 144 -8.47 -6.37 13.63
C SER A 144 -9.24 -7.67 13.90
N ASN A 145 -9.45 -8.48 12.88
CA ASN A 145 -10.12 -9.77 12.99
C ASN A 145 -9.40 -10.72 13.96
N SER A 146 -8.07 -10.62 14.05
CA SER A 146 -7.24 -11.52 14.88
C SER A 146 -7.16 -11.10 16.33
N SER A 147 -7.17 -9.79 16.65
CA SER A 147 -6.95 -9.29 18.01
C SER A 147 -8.17 -8.66 18.66
N LYS A 148 -9.28 -8.50 17.93
CA LYS A 148 -10.50 -7.76 18.35
C LYS A 148 -10.22 -6.32 18.85
N LYS A 149 -8.99 -5.83 18.68
CA LYS A 149 -8.59 -4.48 19.08
C LYS A 149 -8.93 -3.49 18.00
N SER A 150 -9.62 -2.42 18.39
CA SER A 150 -9.90 -1.31 17.49
C SER A 150 -8.67 -0.40 17.38
N LYS A 151 -8.29 -0.08 16.15
CA LYS A 151 -7.19 0.81 15.80
C LYS A 151 -7.73 1.99 15.01
N LYS A 152 -7.25 3.19 15.28
CA LYS A 152 -7.55 4.36 14.46
C LYS A 152 -6.53 4.42 13.34
N MET A 153 -7.00 4.50 12.11
CA MET A 153 -6.19 4.58 10.90
C MET A 153 -6.31 5.95 10.27
N LEU A 154 -5.21 6.48 9.77
CA LEU A 154 -5.16 7.59 8.82
C LEU A 154 -4.94 6.99 7.43
N LYS A 155 -5.80 7.32 6.49
CA LYS A 155 -5.69 6.93 5.09
C LYS A 155 -5.45 8.18 4.25
N ILE A 156 -4.47 8.14 3.38
CA ILE A 156 -4.10 9.20 2.45
C ILE A 156 -4.19 8.61 1.06
N ARG A 157 -5.06 9.18 0.22
CA ARG A 157 -5.26 8.71 -1.16
C ARG A 157 -4.81 9.79 -2.13
N TYR A 158 -3.91 9.42 -3.01
CA TYR A 158 -3.38 10.21 -4.09
C TYR A 158 -3.92 9.70 -5.41
N THR A 159 -4.57 10.58 -6.17
CA THR A 159 -5.13 10.25 -7.48
C THR A 159 -4.57 11.21 -8.52
N LYS A 160 -3.92 10.67 -9.54
CA LYS A 160 -3.43 11.45 -10.67
C LYS A 160 -3.48 10.60 -11.94
N ASP A 161 -4.08 11.15 -12.99
CA ASP A 161 -4.29 10.46 -14.26
C ASP A 161 -4.97 9.09 -14.06
N LEU A 162 -4.28 8.00 -14.39
CA LEU A 162 -4.76 6.64 -14.19
C LEU A 162 -4.28 6.01 -12.87
N GLU A 163 -3.53 6.76 -12.06
CA GLU A 163 -3.00 6.27 -10.80
C GLU A 163 -3.94 6.57 -9.65
N ASP A 164 -4.13 5.58 -8.80
CA ASP A 164 -4.94 5.66 -7.60
C ASP A 164 -4.19 4.93 -6.47
N TYR A 165 -3.52 5.68 -5.62
CA TYR A 165 -2.57 5.16 -4.64
C TYR A 165 -3.02 5.52 -3.23
N VAL A 166 -2.97 4.56 -2.33
CA VAL A 166 -3.33 4.76 -0.92
C VAL A 166 -2.17 4.43 0.00
N ILE A 167 -2.02 5.24 1.04
CA ILE A 167 -1.10 5.01 2.16
C ILE A 167 -1.92 4.92 3.43
N MET A 168 -1.56 4.01 4.31
CA MET A 168 -2.25 3.83 5.60
C MET A 168 -1.27 3.88 6.75
N PHE A 169 -1.64 4.67 7.75
CA PHE A 169 -0.91 4.78 9.01
C PHE A 169 -1.82 4.47 10.20
N GLU A 170 -1.29 3.83 11.22
CA GLU A 170 -1.96 3.63 12.50
C GLU A 170 -1.55 4.75 13.47
N PHE A 171 -2.51 5.36 14.15
CA PHE A 171 -2.25 6.30 15.22
C PHE A 171 -1.64 5.58 16.42
N ARG A 172 -0.51 6.08 16.90
CA ARG A 172 0.11 5.66 18.15
C ARG A 172 0.00 6.78 19.16
N TYR A 173 -0.39 6.44 20.37
CA TYR A 173 -0.69 7.37 21.44
C TYR A 173 0.34 7.26 22.55
N THR A 174 0.52 8.33 23.33
CA THR A 174 1.41 8.36 24.49
C THR A 174 0.87 7.56 25.65
N ASP A 175 -0.46 7.48 25.76
CA ASP A 175 -1.17 6.91 26.89
C ASP A 175 -2.30 5.95 26.45
N ALA A 176 -2.81 5.20 27.42
CA ALA A 176 -3.90 4.27 27.22
C ALA A 176 -5.25 4.98 26.95
N SER A 177 -5.41 6.24 27.39
CA SER A 177 -6.62 7.05 27.19
C SER A 177 -6.79 7.53 25.75
N LYS A 178 -5.72 7.42 24.94
CA LYS A 178 -5.68 7.83 23.51
C LYS A 178 -6.02 9.31 23.30
N ASN A 179 -5.65 10.15 24.24
CA ASN A 179 -5.91 11.60 24.15
C ASN A 179 -4.84 12.31 23.33
N GLN A 180 -3.60 11.83 23.38
CA GLN A 180 -2.48 12.49 22.73
C GLN A 180 -1.78 11.55 21.75
N ILE A 181 -1.72 11.96 20.47
CA ILE A 181 -0.96 11.27 19.44
C ILE A 181 0.53 11.44 19.73
N SER A 182 1.28 10.35 19.67
CA SER A 182 2.75 10.39 19.79
C SER A 182 3.45 10.26 18.44
N LYS A 183 2.92 9.43 17.57
CA LYS A 183 3.54 9.10 16.27
C LYS A 183 2.56 8.38 15.36
N PHE A 184 2.93 8.25 14.07
CA PHE A 184 2.25 7.44 13.10
C PHE A 184 3.06 6.18 12.79
N GLN A 185 2.43 5.02 12.88
CA GLN A 185 3.05 3.79 12.39
C GLN A 185 2.62 3.53 10.97
N PHE A 186 3.58 3.44 10.05
CA PHE A 186 3.33 3.02 8.69
C PHE A 186 2.84 1.57 8.66
N ILE A 187 1.74 1.31 7.96
CA ILE A 187 1.12 0.00 7.87
C ILE A 187 1.24 -0.58 6.47
N THR A 188 0.85 0.18 5.46
CA THR A 188 0.88 -0.28 4.07
C THR A 188 0.73 0.89 3.10
N ALA A 189 1.14 0.65 1.87
CA ALA A 189 0.85 1.50 0.72
C ALA A 189 0.70 0.64 -0.53
N TYR A 190 -0.26 0.98 -1.39
CA TYR A 190 -0.48 0.22 -2.61
C TYR A 190 -1.31 0.97 -3.64
N GLN A 191 -1.14 0.56 -4.89
CA GLN A 191 -1.99 0.97 -6.00
C GLN A 191 -3.34 0.29 -5.89
N ILE A 192 -4.42 1.05 -6.06
CA ILE A 192 -5.79 0.55 -6.08
C ILE A 192 -6.15 0.23 -7.53
N PHE A 193 -6.50 -1.03 -7.80
CA PHE A 193 -6.82 -1.49 -9.15
C PHE A 193 -8.30 -1.72 -9.36
N ASP A 194 -8.98 -2.22 -8.33
CA ASP A 194 -10.36 -2.65 -8.43
C ASP A 194 -11.35 -1.54 -8.06
N ASN A 195 -12.48 -1.52 -8.76
CA ASN A 195 -13.50 -0.51 -8.55
C ASN A 195 -14.18 -0.63 -7.18
N ASN A 196 -14.35 -1.83 -6.65
CA ASN A 196 -14.99 -2.02 -5.34
C ASN A 196 -14.18 -1.35 -4.22
N THR A 197 -12.84 -1.45 -4.28
CA THR A 197 -11.95 -0.77 -3.33
C THR A 197 -12.00 0.75 -3.53
N LYS A 198 -12.05 1.24 -4.78
CA LYS A 198 -12.21 2.67 -5.07
C LYS A 198 -13.50 3.22 -4.49
N GLU A 199 -14.63 2.59 -4.78
CA GLU A 199 -15.95 2.97 -4.28
C GLU A 199 -16.02 2.94 -2.75
N ARG A 200 -15.46 1.91 -2.12
CA ARG A 200 -15.37 1.82 -0.68
C ARG A 200 -14.59 3.00 -0.08
N PHE A 201 -13.46 3.38 -0.66
CA PHE A 201 -12.67 4.51 -0.17
C PHE A 201 -13.34 5.86 -0.45
N ASP A 202 -14.03 6.00 -1.56
CA ASP A 202 -14.84 7.20 -1.83
C ASP A 202 -15.97 7.33 -0.80
N TYR A 203 -16.68 6.24 -0.49
CA TYR A 203 -17.70 6.22 0.55
C TYR A 203 -17.13 6.60 1.94
N GLU A 204 -16.02 5.97 2.33
CA GLU A 204 -15.36 6.26 3.61
C GLU A 204 -14.94 7.75 3.71
N TYR A 205 -14.45 8.31 2.62
CA TYR A 205 -14.05 9.72 2.56
C TYR A 205 -15.27 10.66 2.69
N ILE A 206 -16.35 10.36 1.97
CA ILE A 206 -17.60 11.15 2.03
C ILE A 206 -18.18 11.10 3.45
N GLU A 207 -18.24 9.91 4.05
CA GLU A 207 -18.72 9.74 5.43
C GLU A 207 -17.87 10.52 6.44
N PHE A 208 -16.58 10.58 6.26
CA PHE A 208 -15.68 11.38 7.10
C PHE A 208 -15.91 12.87 6.90
N SER A 209 -15.95 13.33 5.65
CA SER A 209 -16.11 14.76 5.30
C SER A 209 -17.46 15.35 5.72
N SER A 210 -18.50 14.50 5.79
CA SER A 210 -19.83 14.94 6.26
C SER A 210 -19.92 15.16 7.77
N LYS A 211 -18.91 14.70 8.54
CA LYS A 211 -18.85 14.80 9.99
C LYS A 211 -17.82 15.85 10.47
N ALA A 212 -17.03 16.40 9.55
CA ALA A 212 -15.99 17.39 9.82
C ALA A 212 -16.54 18.81 9.66
#